data_a64c1ec22a4fea9ce37911d95e9d4b98
#
_entry.id   a64c1ec22a4fea9ce37911d95e9d4b98
#
_cell.length_a   1.000
_cell.length_b   1.000
_cell.length_c   1.000
_cell.angle_alpha   90.00
_cell.angle_beta   90.00
_cell.angle_gamma   90.00
#
_symmetry.space_group_name_H-M   'P 1'
#
loop_
_entity.id
_entity.type
_entity.pdbx_description
1 polymer ?
#
loop_
_entity_poly.entity_id
_entity_poly.type
_entity_poly.pdbx_seq_one_letter_code
_entity_poly.pdbx_strand_id
1 'polypeptide(L)'
;MTFPVAGSPENHPQYSGLLIPQIWSPRILEKFYEFSVLEYIANTNYEGEIRNQGDKVHIRLRPNITIRDHAAGQRLSDFDRPVPGTVELDIDRGKSWNFMVDDVNQAQSDYDYMLDWTQEAAESMNEEINEIVLQEIPADVHADNQGAAAGTRSGYFNLGEVGSPLPISKTNVMDILADAHVVLSEQKAPERDRWMTIPPWFKGLIFSSDLRNALITGNDQELLRKGHLGNLAGFELFESNQLLVVDDSTAGTAVTNIVFGHQSGLTFASQLVNSRVIEHPEYWGVFSQGLNVFGFEAIKPDVLGLIYGHRATE
;
A
#
# COMPACT_ATOMS: atom_id res chain seq x y z
N MET A 1 23.68 -32.41 -16.45
CA MET A 1 23.68 -33.39 -17.57
C MET A 1 24.94 -34.20 -17.48
N THR A 2 24.86 -35.46 -17.12
CA THR A 2 25.99 -36.40 -17.22
C THR A 2 26.07 -36.87 -18.66
N PHE A 3 27.18 -36.63 -19.35
CA PHE A 3 27.40 -37.23 -20.66
C PHE A 3 27.37 -38.74 -20.53
N PRO A 4 26.64 -39.47 -21.40
CA PRO A 4 26.63 -40.92 -21.39
C PRO A 4 28.02 -41.40 -21.78
N VAL A 5 28.71 -42.04 -20.85
CA VAL A 5 29.97 -42.73 -21.12
C VAL A 5 29.59 -44.06 -21.75
N ALA A 6 29.97 -44.27 -23.01
CA ALA A 6 29.85 -45.58 -23.66
C ALA A 6 30.64 -46.60 -22.85
N GLY A 7 30.05 -47.77 -22.61
CA GLY A 7 30.47 -48.81 -21.67
C GLY A 7 31.98 -48.96 -21.51
N SER A 8 32.41 -48.86 -20.25
CA SER A 8 33.83 -48.94 -19.87
C SER A 8 34.48 -50.21 -20.40
N PRO A 9 35.54 -50.11 -21.19
CA PRO A 9 36.39 -51.25 -21.43
C PRO A 9 37.04 -51.66 -20.08
N GLU A 10 37.08 -52.95 -19.80
CA GLU A 10 37.79 -53.51 -18.65
C GLU A 10 39.22 -52.95 -18.62
N ASN A 11 39.62 -52.34 -17.52
CA ASN A 11 40.90 -51.65 -17.28
C ASN A 11 41.01 -50.13 -17.59
N HIS A 12 39.94 -49.40 -17.81
CA HIS A 12 40.04 -47.96 -17.85
C HIS A 12 39.88 -47.39 -16.42
N PRO A 13 40.81 -46.56 -15.93
CA PRO A 13 40.67 -45.95 -14.61
C PRO A 13 39.42 -45.07 -14.57
N GLN A 14 38.48 -45.42 -13.71
CA GLN A 14 37.27 -44.63 -13.51
C GLN A 14 37.60 -43.51 -12.53
N TYR A 15 37.51 -42.29 -12.97
CA TYR A 15 37.61 -41.13 -12.10
C TYR A 15 36.31 -41.00 -11.34
N SER A 16 36.30 -41.36 -10.06
CA SER A 16 35.21 -41.12 -9.14
C SER A 16 35.39 -39.73 -8.50
N GLY A 17 34.88 -38.69 -9.11
CA GLY A 17 34.91 -37.35 -8.61
C GLY A 17 34.26 -36.38 -9.59
N LEU A 18 33.73 -35.27 -9.08
CA LEU A 18 33.24 -34.17 -9.89
C LEU A 18 34.45 -33.40 -10.47
N LEU A 19 34.96 -33.91 -11.61
CA LEU A 19 36.06 -33.24 -12.35
C LEU A 19 35.56 -32.16 -13.28
N ILE A 20 34.25 -31.99 -13.40
CA ILE A 20 33.65 -30.92 -14.17
C ILE A 20 33.44 -29.75 -13.21
N PRO A 21 34.17 -28.62 -13.33
CA PRO A 21 33.96 -27.48 -12.50
C PRO A 21 32.53 -26.95 -12.72
N GLN A 22 31.80 -26.73 -11.63
CA GLN A 22 30.52 -26.07 -11.69
C GLN A 22 30.80 -24.57 -11.89
N ILE A 23 30.25 -24.04 -12.97
CA ILE A 23 30.34 -22.59 -13.23
C ILE A 23 29.13 -21.97 -12.54
N TRP A 24 29.39 -21.15 -11.52
CA TRP A 24 28.37 -20.35 -10.85
C TRP A 24 28.21 -19.03 -11.63
N SER A 25 26.96 -18.61 -11.82
CA SER A 25 26.71 -17.28 -12.37
C SER A 25 27.07 -16.24 -11.29
N PRO A 26 27.87 -15.21 -11.61
CA PRO A 26 28.14 -14.12 -10.67
C PRO A 26 26.96 -13.19 -10.51
N ARG A 27 25.84 -13.45 -11.20
CA ARG A 27 24.61 -12.66 -11.08
C ARG A 27 23.61 -13.41 -10.21
N ILE A 28 23.19 -12.76 -9.12
CA ILE A 28 22.04 -13.21 -8.34
C ILE A 28 20.77 -12.79 -9.08
N LEU A 29 19.75 -13.62 -9.01
CA LEU A 29 18.44 -13.28 -9.54
C LEU A 29 17.80 -12.29 -8.56
N GLU A 30 17.58 -11.06 -9.01
CA GLU A 30 16.88 -10.06 -8.21
C GLU A 30 15.47 -10.54 -7.88
N LYS A 31 15.05 -10.31 -6.66
CA LYS A 31 13.69 -10.53 -6.21
C LYS A 31 12.82 -9.36 -6.65
N PHE A 32 11.62 -9.64 -7.11
CA PHE A 32 10.66 -8.58 -7.44
C PHE A 32 9.92 -8.14 -6.18
N TYR A 33 9.92 -6.85 -5.93
CA TYR A 33 9.18 -6.23 -4.85
C TYR A 33 7.96 -5.48 -5.38
N GLU A 34 6.92 -5.42 -4.58
CA GLU A 34 5.75 -4.63 -4.91
C GLU A 34 6.06 -3.13 -4.72
N PHE A 35 5.55 -2.32 -5.64
CA PHE A 35 5.70 -0.88 -5.57
C PHE A 35 4.98 -0.30 -4.35
N SER A 36 5.69 0.50 -3.55
CA SER A 36 5.06 1.19 -2.42
C SER A 36 4.12 2.29 -2.90
N VAL A 37 2.86 2.19 -2.50
CA VAL A 37 1.83 3.18 -2.86
C VAL A 37 1.72 4.31 -1.84
N LEU A 38 2.37 4.20 -0.67
CA LEU A 38 2.22 5.15 0.44
C LEU A 38 2.59 6.59 0.08
N GLU A 39 3.63 6.79 -0.73
CA GLU A 39 4.06 8.12 -1.16
C GLU A 39 2.97 8.89 -1.93
N TYR A 40 2.06 8.17 -2.58
CA TYR A 40 0.99 8.73 -3.40
C TYR A 40 -0.32 8.87 -2.64
N ILE A 41 -0.61 7.96 -1.71
CA ILE A 41 -1.87 7.94 -0.97
C ILE A 41 -1.83 8.75 0.33
N ALA A 42 -0.66 8.91 0.92
CA ALA A 42 -0.48 9.57 2.20
C ALA A 42 0.14 10.96 2.05
N ASN A 43 -0.10 11.79 3.06
CA ASN A 43 0.53 13.09 3.24
C ASN A 43 1.76 12.96 4.14
N THR A 44 2.93 13.35 3.65
CA THR A 44 4.22 13.26 4.37
C THR A 44 4.68 14.61 4.96
N ASN A 45 3.81 15.63 4.99
CA ASN A 45 4.17 16.98 5.41
C ASN A 45 4.70 17.08 6.85
N TYR A 46 4.43 16.11 7.69
CA TYR A 46 4.83 16.10 9.10
C TYR A 46 6.11 15.32 9.38
N GLU A 47 6.70 14.68 8.41
CA GLU A 47 7.95 13.90 8.54
C GLU A 47 9.12 14.74 9.09
N GLY A 48 9.23 15.99 8.64
CA GLY A 48 10.29 16.91 9.06
C GLY A 48 10.20 17.40 10.52
N GLU A 49 9.07 17.20 11.19
CA GLU A 49 8.86 17.61 12.58
C GLU A 49 9.32 16.53 13.58
N ILE A 50 9.54 15.30 13.09
CA ILE A 50 9.92 14.15 13.88
C ILE A 50 11.42 14.12 14.07
N ARG A 51 11.88 14.23 15.32
CA ARG A 51 13.31 14.25 15.63
C ARG A 51 13.80 13.03 16.41
N ASN A 52 12.93 12.37 17.17
CA ASN A 52 13.30 11.25 18.02
C ASN A 52 12.23 10.15 18.00
N GLN A 53 12.66 8.92 18.33
CA GLN A 53 11.76 7.77 18.45
C GLN A 53 10.75 7.99 19.60
N GLY A 54 9.49 7.66 19.34
CA GLY A 54 8.43 7.80 20.33
C GLY A 54 7.87 9.21 20.46
N ASP A 55 8.23 10.13 19.57
CA ASP A 55 7.66 11.46 19.53
C ASP A 55 6.23 11.41 18.99
N LYS A 56 5.37 12.23 19.60
CA LYS A 56 4.01 12.45 19.16
C LYS A 56 3.91 13.78 18.45
N VAL A 57 3.28 13.80 17.29
CA VAL A 57 2.98 15.04 16.58
C VAL A 57 1.51 15.40 16.78
N HIS A 58 1.25 16.53 17.43
CA HIS A 58 -0.11 17.04 17.63
C HIS A 58 -0.53 17.91 16.44
N ILE A 59 -1.42 17.40 15.62
CA ILE A 59 -1.95 18.09 14.44
C ILE A 59 -3.21 18.83 14.85
N ARG A 60 -3.23 20.16 14.71
CA ARG A 60 -4.39 20.99 15.04
C ARG A 60 -5.38 21.02 13.89
N LEU A 61 -6.61 20.64 14.17
CA LEU A 61 -7.71 20.77 13.22
C LEU A 61 -8.34 22.16 13.31
N ARG A 62 -8.82 22.67 12.18
CA ARG A 62 -9.55 23.95 12.17
C ARG A 62 -10.89 23.78 12.89
N PRO A 63 -11.22 24.65 13.85
CA PRO A 63 -12.51 24.58 14.52
C PRO A 63 -13.64 24.92 13.55
N ASN A 64 -14.82 24.34 13.79
CA ASN A 64 -16.03 24.71 13.08
C ASN A 64 -16.59 26.00 13.67
N ILE A 65 -16.91 26.98 12.81
CA ILE A 65 -17.50 28.28 13.21
C ILE A 65 -18.96 28.27 12.79
N THR A 66 -19.85 28.53 13.75
CA THR A 66 -21.29 28.61 13.47
C THR A 66 -21.64 29.96 12.83
N ILE A 67 -22.15 29.93 11.60
CA ILE A 67 -22.68 31.09 10.91
C ILE A 67 -24.17 31.21 11.24
N ARG A 68 -24.61 32.39 11.65
CA ARG A 68 -25.99 32.68 12.05
C ARG A 68 -26.57 33.76 11.16
N ASP A 69 -27.88 33.65 10.90
CA ASP A 69 -28.60 34.68 10.17
C ASP A 69 -28.72 35.95 11.01
N HIS A 70 -28.55 37.09 10.36
CA HIS A 70 -28.68 38.42 10.99
C HIS A 70 -29.74 39.23 10.26
N ALA A 71 -30.70 39.77 11.00
CA ALA A 71 -31.70 40.71 10.50
C ALA A 71 -31.36 42.15 10.89
N ALA A 72 -31.73 43.12 10.05
CA ALA A 72 -31.52 44.54 10.32
C ALA A 72 -32.18 44.93 11.63
N GLY A 73 -31.42 45.59 12.53
CA GLY A 73 -31.87 46.02 13.85
C GLY A 73 -31.81 44.96 14.95
N GLN A 74 -31.40 43.73 14.64
CA GLN A 74 -31.20 42.67 15.62
C GLN A 74 -29.84 42.81 16.33
N ARG A 75 -29.82 42.53 17.64
CA ARG A 75 -28.56 42.44 18.38
C ARG A 75 -27.75 41.24 17.89
N LEU A 76 -26.43 41.39 17.77
CA LEU A 76 -25.52 40.27 17.51
C LEU A 76 -25.68 39.18 18.58
N SER A 77 -25.66 37.92 18.17
CA SER A 77 -25.65 36.78 19.09
C SER A 77 -24.35 36.78 19.93
N ASP A 78 -24.37 36.02 21.03
CA ASP A 78 -23.20 35.86 21.89
C ASP A 78 -22.00 35.29 21.07
N PHE A 79 -20.81 35.62 21.52
CA PHE A 79 -19.57 35.19 20.89
C PHE A 79 -19.38 33.69 21.05
N ASP A 80 -19.19 33.01 19.96
CA ASP A 80 -18.74 31.62 19.98
C ASP A 80 -17.24 31.57 20.35
N ARG A 81 -16.87 30.58 21.13
CA ARG A 81 -15.47 30.28 21.46
C ARG A 81 -15.11 28.93 20.81
N PRO A 82 -14.69 28.95 19.53
CA PRO A 82 -14.35 27.71 18.84
C PRO A 82 -13.14 27.06 19.50
N VAL A 83 -13.28 25.78 19.81
CA VAL A 83 -12.18 24.96 20.34
C VAL A 83 -11.62 24.13 19.19
N PRO A 84 -10.35 24.29 18.81
CA PRO A 84 -9.73 23.46 17.79
C PRO A 84 -9.61 22.02 18.30
N GLY A 85 -9.96 21.07 17.45
CA GLY A 85 -9.63 19.66 17.69
C GLY A 85 -8.13 19.41 17.46
N THR A 86 -7.61 18.37 18.08
CA THR A 86 -6.25 17.88 17.85
C THR A 86 -6.31 16.41 17.50
N VAL A 87 -5.54 15.99 16.51
CA VAL A 87 -5.26 14.59 16.20
C VAL A 87 -3.80 14.32 16.53
N GLU A 88 -3.53 13.23 17.18
CA GLU A 88 -2.18 12.81 17.56
C GLU A 88 -1.68 11.79 16.54
N LEU A 89 -0.54 12.06 15.92
CA LEU A 89 0.20 11.11 15.13
C LEU A 89 1.25 10.48 16.03
N ASP A 90 1.07 9.22 16.38
CA ASP A 90 2.01 8.45 17.19
C ASP A 90 3.02 7.73 16.30
N ILE A 91 4.29 7.82 16.67
CA ILE A 91 5.39 7.13 15.98
C ILE A 91 5.93 6.08 16.94
N ASP A 92 5.20 4.99 17.03
CA ASP A 92 5.43 3.92 17.99
C ASP A 92 5.86 2.60 17.35
N ARG A 93 5.91 2.54 16.01
CA ARG A 93 6.21 1.33 15.27
C ARG A 93 7.64 1.34 14.77
N GLY A 94 8.32 0.21 14.92
CA GLY A 94 9.69 0.04 14.46
C GLY A 94 9.89 -1.28 13.73
N LYS A 95 10.59 -1.22 12.60
CA LYS A 95 11.07 -2.39 11.86
C LYS A 95 12.59 -2.33 11.78
N SER A 96 13.22 -3.49 11.92
CA SER A 96 14.68 -3.58 11.87
C SER A 96 15.13 -4.77 11.07
N TRP A 97 16.24 -4.61 10.38
CA TRP A 97 16.97 -5.72 9.79
C TRP A 97 18.28 -5.96 10.53
N ASN A 98 18.72 -7.20 10.51
CA ASN A 98 20.02 -7.60 11.05
C ASN A 98 20.50 -8.85 10.31
N PHE A 99 21.58 -8.74 9.57
CA PHE A 99 22.24 -9.88 8.93
C PHE A 99 23.75 -9.80 9.05
N MET A 100 24.40 -10.93 8.89
CA MET A 100 25.85 -11.06 8.97
C MET A 100 26.41 -11.55 7.64
N VAL A 101 27.51 -10.96 7.22
CA VAL A 101 28.33 -11.43 6.12
C VAL A 101 29.65 -11.93 6.68
N ASP A 102 29.99 -13.18 6.41
CA ASP A 102 31.23 -13.80 6.83
C ASP A 102 32.39 -13.37 5.91
N ASP A 103 33.53 -12.97 6.50
CA ASP A 103 34.70 -12.45 5.76
C ASP A 103 35.30 -13.50 4.82
N VAL A 104 35.25 -14.78 5.19
CA VAL A 104 35.77 -15.85 4.35
C VAL A 104 34.93 -16.03 3.10
N ASN A 105 33.61 -16.03 3.26
CA ASN A 105 32.66 -16.12 2.15
C ASN A 105 32.74 -14.90 1.24
N GLN A 106 32.88 -13.70 1.80
CA GLN A 106 33.06 -12.47 1.04
C GLN A 106 34.37 -12.48 0.24
N ALA A 107 35.48 -12.92 0.86
CA ALA A 107 36.78 -12.97 0.21
C ALA A 107 36.88 -14.06 -0.90
N GLN A 108 36.11 -15.14 -0.80
CA GLN A 108 36.08 -16.21 -1.77
C GLN A 108 35.03 -16.04 -2.88
N SER A 109 34.20 -15.01 -2.75
CA SER A 109 33.12 -14.71 -3.69
C SER A 109 33.54 -13.56 -4.63
N ASP A 110 33.11 -13.68 -5.89
CA ASP A 110 33.20 -12.59 -6.88
C ASP A 110 32.08 -11.55 -6.73
N TYR A 111 31.32 -11.63 -5.61
CA TYR A 111 30.07 -10.92 -5.41
C TYR A 111 30.08 -10.08 -4.13
N ASP A 112 29.54 -8.87 -4.17
CA ASP A 112 29.40 -7.99 -3.01
C ASP A 112 28.10 -8.27 -2.26
N TYR A 113 28.11 -9.25 -1.36
CA TYR A 113 26.95 -9.63 -0.55
C TYR A 113 26.43 -8.47 0.33
N MET A 114 27.33 -7.61 0.82
CA MET A 114 26.93 -6.55 1.74
C MET A 114 26.03 -5.53 1.06
N LEU A 115 26.38 -5.12 -0.17
CA LEU A 115 25.62 -4.14 -0.92
C LEU A 115 24.23 -4.69 -1.29
N ASP A 116 24.18 -5.87 -1.88
CA ASP A 116 22.95 -6.45 -2.39
C ASP A 116 21.97 -6.84 -1.27
N TRP A 117 22.48 -7.44 -0.20
CA TRP A 117 21.62 -7.82 0.93
C TRP A 117 21.11 -6.59 1.70
N THR A 118 21.88 -5.50 1.73
CA THR A 118 21.40 -4.25 2.33
C THR A 118 20.29 -3.63 1.48
N GLN A 119 20.43 -3.67 0.15
CA GLN A 119 19.38 -3.20 -0.76
C GLN A 119 18.12 -4.06 -0.63
N GLU A 120 18.26 -5.40 -0.66
CA GLU A 120 17.14 -6.32 -0.48
C GLU A 120 16.43 -6.10 0.86
N ALA A 121 17.18 -5.88 1.94
CA ALA A 121 16.62 -5.61 3.25
C ALA A 121 15.82 -4.31 3.29
N ALA A 122 16.30 -3.26 2.61
CA ALA A 122 15.59 -1.99 2.53
C ALA A 122 14.28 -2.09 1.72
N GLU A 123 14.33 -2.77 0.57
CA GLU A 123 13.15 -3.00 -0.28
C GLU A 123 12.10 -3.86 0.43
N SER A 124 12.52 -4.97 1.07
CA SER A 124 11.64 -5.82 1.87
C SER A 124 11.01 -5.09 3.06
N MET A 125 11.76 -4.18 3.69
CA MET A 125 11.23 -3.33 4.77
C MET A 125 10.16 -2.37 4.27
N ASN A 126 10.38 -1.74 3.13
CA ASN A 126 9.39 -0.84 2.52
C ASN A 126 8.11 -1.59 2.14
N GLU A 127 8.24 -2.80 1.59
CA GLU A 127 7.10 -3.66 1.27
C GLU A 127 6.30 -4.01 2.53
N GLU A 128 6.95 -4.39 3.61
CA GLU A 128 6.30 -4.75 4.88
C GLU A 128 5.64 -3.56 5.57
N ILE A 129 6.24 -2.36 5.50
CA ILE A 129 5.62 -1.12 6.01
C ILE A 129 4.36 -0.79 5.21
N ASN A 130 4.44 -0.89 3.87
CA ASN A 130 3.30 -0.66 2.99
C ASN A 130 2.14 -1.62 3.28
N GLU A 131 2.44 -2.90 3.49
CA GLU A 131 1.45 -3.91 3.86
C GLU A 131 0.72 -3.57 5.16
N ILE A 132 1.48 -3.25 6.23
CA ILE A 132 0.89 -2.90 7.54
C ILE A 132 -0.07 -1.73 7.40
N VAL A 133 0.34 -0.66 6.71
CA VAL A 133 -0.50 0.52 6.56
C VAL A 133 -1.77 0.20 5.76
N LEU A 134 -1.66 -0.51 4.63
CA LEU A 134 -2.81 -0.88 3.81
C LEU A 134 -3.78 -1.84 4.51
N GLN A 135 -3.29 -2.68 5.43
CA GLN A 135 -4.14 -3.59 6.20
C GLN A 135 -4.87 -2.91 7.35
N GLU A 136 -4.34 -1.83 7.90
CA GLU A 136 -4.93 -1.16 9.06
C GLU A 136 -5.82 0.04 8.70
N ILE A 137 -5.55 0.76 7.62
CA ILE A 137 -6.38 1.91 7.15
C ILE A 137 -7.89 1.61 7.08
N PRO A 138 -8.35 0.42 6.66
CA PRO A 138 -9.78 0.11 6.59
C PRO A 138 -10.53 0.32 7.90
N ALA A 139 -9.86 0.19 9.05
CA ALA A 139 -10.46 0.37 10.38
C ALA A 139 -10.78 1.84 10.70
N ASP A 140 -10.05 2.78 10.09
CA ASP A 140 -10.13 4.22 10.39
C ASP A 140 -11.07 4.98 9.44
N VAL A 141 -11.73 4.28 8.52
CA VAL A 141 -12.66 4.89 7.55
C VAL A 141 -13.94 5.34 8.22
N HIS A 142 -14.43 6.53 7.86
CA HIS A 142 -15.69 7.06 8.39
C HIS A 142 -16.88 6.15 8.07
N ALA A 143 -17.81 6.01 9.02
CA ALA A 143 -18.95 5.10 8.88
C ALA A 143 -19.84 5.42 7.67
N ASP A 144 -20.02 6.71 7.33
CA ASP A 144 -20.84 7.12 6.18
C ASP A 144 -20.18 6.84 4.82
N ASN A 145 -18.91 6.43 4.79
CA ASN A 145 -18.16 6.16 3.57
C ASN A 145 -17.90 4.66 3.37
N GLN A 146 -18.64 3.82 4.05
CA GLN A 146 -18.56 2.36 3.98
C GLN A 146 -19.92 1.71 4.21
N GLY A 147 -20.01 0.41 3.95
CA GLY A 147 -21.22 -0.37 4.23
C GLY A 147 -22.27 -0.33 3.13
N ALA A 148 -23.45 -0.89 3.42
CA ALA A 148 -24.55 -1.05 2.46
C ALA A 148 -25.34 0.25 2.21
N ALA A 149 -25.12 1.28 3.00
CA ALA A 149 -25.87 2.55 2.95
C ALA A 149 -24.90 3.75 3.04
N ALA A 150 -23.85 3.73 2.23
CA ALA A 150 -22.87 4.80 2.19
C ALA A 150 -23.43 6.10 1.57
N GLY A 151 -22.83 7.23 1.94
CA GLY A 151 -23.20 8.57 1.51
C GLY A 151 -23.85 9.38 2.62
N THR A 152 -23.21 10.49 3.00
CA THR A 152 -23.70 11.38 4.09
C THR A 152 -25.06 12.00 3.85
N ARG A 153 -25.43 12.20 2.59
CA ARG A 153 -26.72 12.80 2.20
C ARG A 153 -27.68 11.79 1.62
N SER A 154 -27.21 10.93 0.76
CA SER A 154 -28.01 9.93 0.05
C SER A 154 -28.28 8.71 0.91
N GLY A 155 -27.27 8.13 1.55
CA GLY A 155 -27.40 6.96 2.40
C GLY A 155 -27.91 5.71 1.66
N TYR A 156 -27.64 5.58 0.37
CA TYR A 156 -28.13 4.44 -0.43
C TYR A 156 -27.06 3.76 -1.31
N PHE A 157 -25.84 4.27 -1.32
CA PHE A 157 -24.77 3.61 -2.08
C PHE A 157 -24.29 2.36 -1.35
N ASN A 158 -24.34 1.23 -2.04
CA ASN A 158 -23.89 -0.03 -1.48
C ASN A 158 -22.39 -0.22 -1.80
N LEU A 159 -21.54 -0.10 -0.79
CA LEU A 159 -20.12 -0.38 -0.87
C LEU A 159 -19.75 -1.73 -0.24
N GLY A 160 -20.74 -2.53 0.19
CA GLY A 160 -20.55 -3.81 0.86
C GLY A 160 -20.32 -3.68 2.36
N GLU A 161 -20.77 -4.68 3.11
CA GLU A 161 -20.58 -4.76 4.56
C GLU A 161 -20.23 -6.20 4.98
N VAL A 162 -19.77 -6.35 6.21
CA VAL A 162 -19.46 -7.67 6.78
C VAL A 162 -20.73 -8.54 6.80
N GLY A 163 -20.64 -9.73 6.22
CA GLY A 163 -21.77 -10.64 6.05
C GLY A 163 -22.55 -10.45 4.74
N SER A 164 -22.39 -9.31 4.05
CA SER A 164 -22.99 -9.01 2.76
C SER A 164 -22.01 -8.24 1.86
N PRO A 165 -20.89 -8.87 1.48
CA PRO A 165 -19.89 -8.22 0.64
C PRO A 165 -20.43 -7.96 -0.76
N LEU A 166 -19.95 -6.88 -1.38
CA LEU A 166 -20.35 -6.47 -2.71
C LEU A 166 -19.78 -7.40 -3.78
N PRO A 167 -20.59 -8.10 -4.59
CA PRO A 167 -20.11 -8.89 -5.70
C PRO A 167 -19.71 -7.98 -6.87
N ILE A 168 -18.43 -7.97 -7.21
CA ILE A 168 -17.87 -7.11 -8.26
C ILE A 168 -17.67 -7.92 -9.53
N SER A 169 -18.27 -7.46 -10.62
CA SER A 169 -18.24 -8.08 -11.94
C SER A 169 -17.81 -7.06 -13.01
N LYS A 170 -17.58 -7.53 -14.23
CA LYS A 170 -17.27 -6.66 -15.38
C LYS A 170 -18.38 -5.67 -15.72
N THR A 171 -19.63 -5.96 -15.33
CA THR A 171 -20.80 -5.13 -15.66
C THR A 171 -21.02 -3.99 -14.67
N ASN A 172 -20.65 -4.18 -13.38
CA ASN A 172 -20.91 -3.19 -12.34
C ASN A 172 -19.66 -2.47 -11.83
N VAL A 173 -18.46 -2.87 -12.25
CA VAL A 173 -17.20 -2.28 -11.78
C VAL A 173 -17.11 -0.77 -12.02
N MET A 174 -17.65 -0.28 -13.13
CA MET A 174 -17.66 1.15 -13.46
C MET A 174 -18.68 1.93 -12.62
N ASP A 175 -19.83 1.32 -12.33
CA ASP A 175 -20.86 1.92 -11.48
C ASP A 175 -20.34 2.06 -10.04
N ILE A 176 -19.64 1.05 -9.53
CA ILE A 176 -18.99 1.08 -8.20
C ILE A 176 -17.95 2.20 -8.10
N LEU A 177 -17.15 2.41 -9.16
CA LEU A 177 -16.20 3.53 -9.18
C LEU A 177 -16.91 4.88 -9.16
N ALA A 178 -18.00 5.01 -9.91
CA ALA A 178 -18.83 6.22 -9.92
C ALA A 178 -19.48 6.46 -8.55
N ASP A 179 -20.02 5.43 -7.91
CA ASP A 179 -20.63 5.50 -6.58
C ASP A 179 -19.60 5.93 -5.52
N ALA A 180 -18.40 5.35 -5.53
CA ALA A 180 -17.30 5.75 -4.65
C ALA A 180 -16.93 7.23 -4.84
N HIS A 181 -16.92 7.71 -6.10
CA HIS A 181 -16.65 9.11 -6.39
C HIS A 181 -17.72 10.03 -5.81
N VAL A 182 -19.00 9.66 -5.92
CA VAL A 182 -20.15 10.43 -5.38
C VAL A 182 -20.09 10.47 -3.86
N VAL A 183 -19.82 9.34 -3.20
CA VAL A 183 -19.71 9.27 -1.72
C VAL A 183 -18.68 10.28 -1.20
N LEU A 184 -17.48 10.35 -1.78
CA LEU A 184 -16.48 11.37 -1.39
C LEU A 184 -16.93 12.81 -1.71
N SER A 185 -17.67 13.00 -2.80
CA SER A 185 -18.17 14.32 -3.18
C SER A 185 -19.26 14.80 -2.21
N GLU A 186 -20.07 13.93 -1.65
CA GLU A 186 -21.03 14.25 -0.60
C GLU A 186 -20.36 14.68 0.70
N GLN A 187 -19.19 14.14 1.01
CA GLN A 187 -18.32 14.56 2.11
C GLN A 187 -17.57 15.87 1.83
N LYS A 188 -17.75 16.47 0.65
CA LYS A 188 -17.04 17.67 0.18
C LYS A 188 -15.52 17.47 0.08
N ALA A 189 -15.07 16.25 -0.13
CA ALA A 189 -13.66 15.99 -0.42
C ALA A 189 -13.27 16.68 -1.75
N PRO A 190 -12.06 17.25 -1.86
CA PRO A 190 -11.59 17.83 -3.12
C PRO A 190 -11.62 16.81 -4.25
N GLU A 191 -11.85 17.27 -5.49
CA GLU A 191 -11.89 16.39 -6.67
C GLU A 191 -10.50 15.99 -7.18
N ARG A 192 -9.47 16.78 -6.82
CA ARG A 192 -8.08 16.49 -7.19
C ARG A 192 -7.45 15.58 -6.17
N ASP A 193 -6.41 14.86 -6.58
CA ASP A 193 -5.58 14.03 -5.72
C ASP A 193 -6.39 12.94 -4.97
N ARG A 194 -7.47 12.45 -5.61
CA ARG A 194 -8.21 11.27 -5.16
C ARG A 194 -7.52 10.03 -5.66
N TRP A 195 -7.35 9.07 -4.80
CA TRP A 195 -6.71 7.80 -5.09
C TRP A 195 -7.61 6.63 -4.70
N MET A 196 -7.34 5.48 -5.29
CA MET A 196 -7.96 4.20 -4.94
C MET A 196 -6.94 3.08 -5.09
N THR A 197 -6.80 2.26 -4.06
CA THR A 197 -5.97 1.05 -4.10
C THR A 197 -6.82 -0.14 -4.54
N ILE A 198 -6.40 -0.81 -5.61
CA ILE A 198 -7.17 -1.90 -6.22
C ILE A 198 -6.39 -3.21 -6.26
N PRO A 199 -7.04 -4.36 -6.02
CA PRO A 199 -6.40 -5.65 -6.24
C PRO A 199 -6.27 -5.96 -7.74
N PRO A 200 -5.31 -6.83 -8.15
CA PRO A 200 -5.08 -7.16 -9.57
C PRO A 200 -6.32 -7.70 -10.29
N TRP A 201 -7.16 -8.47 -9.59
CA TRP A 201 -8.39 -9.00 -10.19
C TRP A 201 -9.40 -7.89 -10.54
N PHE A 202 -9.45 -6.80 -9.76
CA PHE A 202 -10.32 -5.65 -10.02
C PHE A 202 -9.88 -4.92 -11.29
N LYS A 203 -8.58 -4.72 -11.47
CA LYS A 203 -8.01 -4.18 -12.71
C LYS A 203 -8.38 -5.03 -13.93
N GLY A 204 -8.32 -6.36 -13.80
CA GLY A 204 -8.74 -7.29 -14.84
C GLY A 204 -10.22 -7.12 -15.23
N LEU A 205 -11.10 -6.84 -14.25
CA LEU A 205 -12.52 -6.55 -14.51
C LEU A 205 -12.72 -5.22 -15.23
N ILE A 206 -11.97 -4.18 -14.88
CA ILE A 206 -12.02 -2.90 -15.59
C ILE A 206 -11.67 -3.10 -17.08
N PHE A 207 -10.58 -3.82 -17.39
CA PHE A 207 -10.19 -4.09 -18.77
C PHE A 207 -11.18 -4.97 -19.55
N SER A 208 -11.96 -5.80 -18.87
CA SER A 208 -12.98 -6.64 -19.48
C SER A 208 -14.38 -6.01 -19.51
N SER A 209 -14.56 -4.83 -18.91
CA SER A 209 -15.80 -4.09 -18.86
C SER A 209 -16.13 -3.41 -20.20
N ASP A 210 -17.30 -2.76 -20.28
CA ASP A 210 -17.74 -1.99 -21.45
C ASP A 210 -16.80 -0.81 -21.81
N LEU A 211 -15.94 -0.40 -20.86
CA LEU A 211 -14.87 0.57 -21.12
C LEU A 211 -13.93 0.12 -22.23
N ARG A 212 -13.77 -1.18 -22.45
CA ARG A 212 -13.01 -1.75 -23.56
C ARG A 212 -13.48 -1.21 -24.91
N ASN A 213 -14.80 -1.11 -25.11
CA ASN A 213 -15.37 -0.63 -26.38
C ASN A 213 -15.18 0.89 -26.55
N ALA A 214 -15.31 1.65 -25.46
CA ALA A 214 -15.08 3.10 -25.46
C ALA A 214 -13.60 3.45 -25.70
N LEU A 215 -12.67 2.70 -25.11
CA LEU A 215 -11.23 2.86 -25.27
C LEU A 215 -10.74 2.45 -26.67
N ILE A 216 -11.40 1.49 -27.33
CA ILE A 216 -11.06 1.07 -28.70
C ILE A 216 -11.48 2.13 -29.72
N THR A 217 -12.58 2.84 -29.46
CA THR A 217 -13.12 3.89 -30.35
C THR A 217 -12.56 5.29 -30.08
N GLY A 218 -11.96 5.53 -28.90
CA GLY A 218 -11.36 6.81 -28.53
C GLY A 218 -9.84 6.89 -28.81
N ASN A 219 -9.30 8.10 -28.74
CA ASN A 219 -7.90 8.42 -29.05
C ASN A 219 -6.89 7.88 -28.00
N ASP A 220 -7.36 7.28 -26.88
CA ASP A 220 -6.53 6.78 -25.76
C ASP A 220 -6.21 5.28 -25.86
N GLN A 221 -5.74 4.83 -27.02
CA GLN A 221 -5.24 3.46 -27.18
C GLN A 221 -4.01 3.14 -26.31
N GLU A 222 -3.35 4.14 -25.75
CA GLU A 222 -2.18 3.95 -24.87
C GLU A 222 -2.52 3.31 -23.53
N LEU A 223 -3.69 3.58 -22.97
CA LEU A 223 -4.16 3.01 -21.70
C LEU A 223 -4.22 1.47 -21.73
N LEU A 224 -4.82 0.91 -22.79
CA LEU A 224 -4.92 -0.55 -22.96
C LEU A 224 -3.57 -1.20 -23.31
N ARG A 225 -2.73 -0.50 -24.07
CA ARG A 225 -1.44 -1.05 -24.52
C ARG A 225 -0.40 -1.12 -23.41
N LYS A 226 -0.36 -0.13 -22.51
CA LYS A 226 0.65 -0.04 -21.44
C LYS A 226 0.21 -0.69 -20.14
N GLY A 227 -1.08 -1.10 -20.01
CA GLY A 227 -1.61 -1.66 -18.75
C GLY A 227 -1.67 -0.68 -17.58
N HIS A 228 -1.43 0.60 -17.84
CA HIS A 228 -1.52 1.67 -16.85
C HIS A 228 -2.91 2.30 -16.93
N LEU A 229 -3.69 2.20 -15.86
CA LEU A 229 -5.06 2.73 -15.83
C LEU A 229 -5.12 4.26 -15.67
N GLY A 230 -4.06 4.88 -15.14
CA GLY A 230 -4.01 6.31 -14.90
C GLY A 230 -5.16 6.80 -14.03
N ASN A 231 -5.78 7.92 -14.42
CA ASN A 231 -6.95 8.47 -13.74
C ASN A 231 -8.23 7.95 -14.40
N LEU A 232 -9.06 7.25 -13.61
CA LEU A 232 -10.34 6.70 -14.03
C LEU A 232 -11.43 7.11 -13.05
N ALA A 233 -12.57 7.59 -13.54
CA ALA A 233 -13.68 8.08 -12.72
C ALA A 233 -13.27 9.12 -11.66
N GLY A 234 -12.20 9.89 -11.91
CA GLY A 234 -11.67 10.88 -10.98
C GLY A 234 -10.74 10.33 -9.89
N PHE A 235 -10.40 9.04 -9.93
CA PHE A 235 -9.42 8.42 -9.06
C PHE A 235 -8.14 8.06 -9.80
N GLU A 236 -7.00 8.28 -9.16
CA GLU A 236 -5.74 7.66 -9.54
C GLU A 236 -5.69 6.25 -8.96
N LEU A 237 -5.57 5.25 -9.83
CA LEU A 237 -5.67 3.84 -9.46
C LEU A 237 -4.29 3.24 -9.22
N PHE A 238 -4.07 2.74 -8.02
CA PHE A 238 -2.86 2.03 -7.62
C PHE A 238 -3.16 0.55 -7.41
N GLU A 239 -2.41 -0.31 -8.10
CA GLU A 239 -2.53 -1.75 -7.96
C GLU A 239 -1.67 -2.24 -6.79
N SER A 240 -2.25 -3.01 -5.88
CA SER A 240 -1.53 -3.64 -4.78
C SER A 240 -2.11 -5.00 -4.42
N ASN A 241 -1.22 -5.95 -4.11
CA ASN A 241 -1.55 -7.27 -3.59
C ASN A 241 -1.62 -7.29 -2.06
N GLN A 242 -1.21 -6.20 -1.39
CA GLN A 242 -1.05 -6.12 0.06
C GLN A 242 -2.32 -5.65 0.78
N LEU A 243 -3.43 -5.52 0.03
CA LEU A 243 -4.73 -5.13 0.60
C LEU A 243 -5.22 -6.18 1.60
N LEU A 244 -5.90 -5.72 2.64
CA LEU A 244 -6.51 -6.60 3.64
C LEU A 244 -7.55 -7.50 2.99
N VAL A 245 -7.32 -8.81 3.06
CA VAL A 245 -8.26 -9.84 2.66
C VAL A 245 -8.79 -10.53 3.90
N VAL A 246 -10.10 -10.58 4.03
CA VAL A 246 -10.79 -11.19 5.18
C VAL A 246 -11.67 -12.33 4.67
N ASP A 247 -11.57 -13.48 5.32
CA ASP A 247 -12.51 -14.58 5.10
C ASP A 247 -13.83 -14.28 5.82
N ASP A 248 -14.83 -13.85 5.07
CA ASP A 248 -16.16 -13.62 5.62
C ASP A 248 -16.90 -14.96 5.74
N SER A 249 -16.90 -15.51 6.95
CA SER A 249 -17.53 -16.79 7.26
C SER A 249 -19.05 -16.76 7.07
N THR A 250 -19.68 -15.59 7.15
CA THR A 250 -21.13 -15.40 6.94
C THR A 250 -21.48 -15.44 5.46
N ALA A 251 -20.67 -14.81 4.63
CA ALA A 251 -20.82 -14.80 3.18
C ALA A 251 -20.18 -16.04 2.51
N GLY A 252 -19.28 -16.74 3.22
CA GLY A 252 -18.59 -17.94 2.72
C GLY A 252 -17.60 -17.63 1.59
N THR A 253 -17.04 -16.43 1.56
CA THR A 253 -16.08 -15.99 0.54
C THR A 253 -15.00 -15.09 1.12
N ALA A 254 -13.83 -15.12 0.51
CA ALA A 254 -12.76 -14.18 0.81
C ALA A 254 -13.08 -12.80 0.20
N VAL A 255 -13.01 -11.77 1.00
CA VAL A 255 -13.38 -10.40 0.66
C VAL A 255 -12.17 -9.49 0.76
N THR A 256 -11.98 -8.65 -0.24
CA THR A 256 -10.89 -7.68 -0.26
C THR A 256 -11.41 -6.30 0.15
N ASN A 257 -10.68 -5.66 1.05
CA ASN A 257 -10.93 -4.28 1.45
C ASN A 257 -10.24 -3.34 0.46
N ILE A 258 -11.02 -2.68 -0.39
CA ILE A 258 -10.54 -1.72 -1.36
C ILE A 258 -10.69 -0.33 -0.75
N VAL A 259 -9.57 0.32 -0.44
CA VAL A 259 -9.56 1.65 0.17
C VAL A 259 -9.46 2.71 -0.91
N PHE A 260 -10.24 3.76 -0.77
CA PHE A 260 -10.18 4.94 -1.62
C PHE A 260 -10.26 6.22 -0.80
N GLY A 261 -9.77 7.31 -1.33
CA GLY A 261 -9.80 8.56 -0.58
C GLY A 261 -9.08 9.71 -1.25
N HIS A 262 -8.78 10.72 -0.45
CA HIS A 262 -7.98 11.88 -0.84
C HIS A 262 -6.70 11.91 -0.02
N GLN A 263 -5.58 12.33 -0.62
CA GLN A 263 -4.26 12.35 0.01
C GLN A 263 -4.22 13.06 1.39
N SER A 264 -5.07 14.06 1.64
CA SER A 264 -5.13 14.73 2.94
C SER A 264 -5.79 13.91 4.05
N GLY A 265 -6.36 12.74 3.76
CA GLY A 265 -7.03 11.88 4.73
C GLY A 265 -6.06 11.12 5.61
N LEU A 266 -5.01 10.61 5.01
CA LEU A 266 -4.00 9.78 5.65
C LEU A 266 -2.69 10.56 5.78
N THR A 267 -2.06 10.50 6.94
CA THR A 267 -0.70 11.01 7.16
C THR A 267 0.20 9.84 7.51
N PHE A 268 1.34 9.81 6.86
CA PHE A 268 2.40 8.86 7.11
C PHE A 268 3.69 9.60 7.43
N ALA A 269 4.44 9.09 8.37
CA ALA A 269 5.75 9.62 8.70
C ALA A 269 6.70 8.47 9.03
N SER A 270 7.85 8.46 8.39
CA SER A 270 8.90 7.48 8.63
C SER A 270 10.24 8.15 8.89
N GLN A 271 11.06 7.50 9.68
CA GLN A 271 12.42 7.94 9.95
C GLN A 271 13.37 6.75 10.02
N LEU A 272 14.35 6.72 9.15
CA LEU A 272 15.49 5.82 9.31
C LEU A 272 16.34 6.31 10.50
N VAL A 273 16.18 5.67 11.64
CA VAL A 273 16.84 6.10 12.89
C VAL A 273 18.32 5.86 12.84
N ASN A 274 18.73 4.68 12.38
CA ASN A 274 20.13 4.30 12.33
C ASN A 274 20.36 3.15 11.34
N SER A 275 21.43 3.28 10.57
CA SER A 275 22.00 2.18 9.79
C SER A 275 23.47 2.07 10.16
N ARG A 276 23.91 0.91 10.57
CA ARG A 276 25.27 0.70 11.04
C ARG A 276 25.85 -0.63 10.58
N VAL A 277 27.13 -0.61 10.34
CA VAL A 277 27.93 -1.79 10.03
C VAL A 277 28.90 -1.99 11.18
N ILE A 278 28.90 -3.19 11.79
CA ILE A 278 29.67 -3.50 13.01
C ILE A 278 30.46 -4.77 12.76
N GLU A 279 31.76 -4.75 13.09
CA GLU A 279 32.57 -5.95 13.18
C GLU A 279 32.21 -6.74 14.45
N HIS A 280 32.08 -8.05 14.34
CA HIS A 280 31.75 -8.89 15.49
C HIS A 280 33.02 -9.30 16.26
N PRO A 281 33.04 -9.17 17.59
CA PRO A 281 34.25 -9.48 18.38
C PRO A 281 34.57 -10.96 18.49
N GLU A 282 33.61 -11.86 18.28
CA GLU A 282 33.75 -13.32 18.44
C GLU A 282 33.76 -14.09 17.12
N TYR A 283 33.28 -13.48 16.00
CA TYR A 283 33.20 -14.10 14.68
C TYR A 283 33.88 -13.23 13.65
N TRP A 284 34.53 -13.86 12.69
CA TRP A 284 35.12 -13.16 11.53
C TRP A 284 33.99 -12.83 10.55
N GLY A 285 33.45 -11.63 10.65
CA GLY A 285 32.38 -11.17 9.81
C GLY A 285 31.83 -9.81 10.24
N VAL A 286 31.07 -9.24 9.35
CA VAL A 286 30.50 -7.89 9.49
C VAL A 286 28.99 -7.99 9.56
N PHE A 287 28.38 -7.31 10.55
CA PHE A 287 26.95 -7.18 10.70
C PHE A 287 26.43 -5.91 10.08
N SER A 288 25.42 -6.01 9.25
CA SER A 288 24.60 -4.87 8.82
C SER A 288 23.31 -4.83 9.62
N GLN A 289 23.05 -3.69 10.22
CA GLN A 289 21.83 -3.47 11.02
C GLN A 289 21.22 -2.15 10.61
N GLY A 290 19.89 -2.12 10.46
CA GLY A 290 19.14 -0.90 10.25
C GLY A 290 17.85 -0.91 11.05
N LEU A 291 17.43 0.26 11.48
CA LEU A 291 16.20 0.50 12.23
C LEU A 291 15.44 1.63 11.56
N ASN A 292 14.22 1.36 11.15
CA ASN A 292 13.26 2.35 10.69
C ASN A 292 12.10 2.44 11.67
N VAL A 293 11.72 3.65 12.04
CA VAL A 293 10.57 3.93 12.90
C VAL A 293 9.56 4.71 12.11
N PHE A 294 8.30 4.31 12.18
CA PHE A 294 7.24 4.93 11.42
C PHE A 294 5.94 5.03 12.24
N GLY A 295 5.07 5.89 11.77
CA GLY A 295 3.72 6.04 12.28
C GLY A 295 2.80 6.52 11.18
N PHE A 296 1.53 6.22 11.30
CA PHE A 296 0.49 6.71 10.41
C PHE A 296 -0.80 6.93 11.19
N GLU A 297 -1.62 7.86 10.66
CA GLU A 297 -2.90 8.21 11.29
C GLU A 297 -3.86 8.77 10.23
N ALA A 298 -5.14 8.39 10.33
CA ALA A 298 -6.21 8.97 9.53
C ALA A 298 -6.62 10.32 10.13
N ILE A 299 -6.02 11.42 9.65
CA ILE A 299 -6.31 12.77 10.15
C ILE A 299 -7.73 13.19 9.82
N LYS A 300 -8.23 12.79 8.66
CA LYS A 300 -9.57 13.11 8.18
C LYS A 300 -10.26 11.84 7.69
N PRO A 301 -10.87 11.07 8.58
CA PRO A 301 -11.65 9.88 8.20
C PRO A 301 -12.74 10.16 7.17
N ASP A 302 -13.31 11.37 7.17
CA ASP A 302 -14.39 11.80 6.27
C ASP A 302 -14.01 11.75 4.79
N VAL A 303 -12.71 11.86 4.46
CA VAL A 303 -12.23 11.82 3.07
C VAL A 303 -11.62 10.48 2.68
N LEU A 304 -11.78 9.47 3.52
CA LEU A 304 -11.46 8.07 3.26
C LEU A 304 -12.73 7.25 3.08
N GLY A 305 -12.70 6.25 2.24
CA GLY A 305 -13.81 5.34 1.99
C GLY A 305 -13.34 3.91 1.79
N LEU A 306 -14.25 2.95 1.99
CA LEU A 306 -13.98 1.54 1.92
C LEU A 306 -15.02 0.82 1.07
N ILE A 307 -14.56 0.02 0.12
CA ILE A 307 -15.38 -0.97 -0.58
C ILE A 307 -15.04 -2.35 -0.03
N TYR A 308 -16.02 -3.02 0.54
CA TYR A 308 -15.93 -4.38 1.03
C TYR A 308 -16.47 -5.34 -0.01
N GLY A 309 -15.61 -5.85 -0.89
CA GLY A 309 -16.04 -6.55 -2.07
C GLY A 309 -15.24 -7.79 -2.44
N HIS A 310 -15.84 -8.65 -3.23
CA HIS A 310 -15.21 -9.84 -3.77
C HIS A 310 -15.49 -9.96 -5.27
N ARG A 311 -14.64 -10.70 -5.97
CA ARG A 311 -14.88 -11.00 -7.38
C ARG A 311 -16.10 -11.90 -7.51
N ALA A 312 -17.12 -11.45 -8.25
CA ALA A 312 -18.26 -12.29 -8.58
C ALA A 312 -17.81 -13.50 -9.42
N THR A 313 -18.29 -14.67 -9.06
CA THR A 313 -18.18 -15.87 -9.91
C THR A 313 -19.21 -15.72 -11.03
N GLU A 314 -18.76 -15.63 -12.28
CA GLU A 314 -19.61 -15.60 -13.48
C GLU A 314 -20.31 -16.94 -13.67
#